data_3aab86470ac2d9d999b9429d592a47ed
#
_entry.id   3aab86470ac2d9d999b9429d592a47ed
#
_cell.length_a   1.000
_cell.length_b   1.000
_cell.length_c   1.000
_cell.angle_alpha   90.00
_cell.angle_beta   90.00
_cell.angle_gamma   90.00
#
_symmetry.space_group_name_H-M   'P 1'
#
loop_
_entity.id
_entity.type
_entity.pdbx_description
1 polymer ?
#
loop_
_entity_poly.entity_id
_entity_poly.type
_entity_poly.pdbx_seq_one_letter_code
_entity_poly.pdbx_strand_id
1 'polypeptide(L)'
;MAGDSDSELIDAKIAEMADWRGATLARARELIRDAVPDVVEEVKWQKATNPFGVPVWSREGIICTGETYKDKVKLTFFKGASLDDPAGLFNSSLDGKTRRAIDFFEGDEIDAEALGSLVRAAADLNAAS
;
A
#
# COMPACT_ATOMS: atom_id res chain seq x y z
N MET A 1 -16.80 14.13 -11.29
CA MET A 1 -16.69 13.78 -11.15
C MET A 1 -16.16 13.38 -11.29
N ALA A 2 -16.43 13.84 -11.24
CA ALA A 2 -15.89 13.47 -11.24
C ALA A 2 -15.36 12.51 -11.70
N GLY A 3 -15.60 12.31 -12.44
CA GLY A 3 -15.15 11.18 -13.08
C GLY A 3 -13.80 10.69 -12.69
N ASP A 4 -13.02 11.50 -12.14
CA ASP A 4 -11.67 11.15 -11.77
C ASP A 4 -11.59 10.79 -10.30
N SER A 5 -12.22 9.66 -9.98
CA SER A 5 -12.07 9.12 -8.64
C SER A 5 -10.59 8.80 -8.36
N ASP A 6 -10.25 8.76 -7.12
CA ASP A 6 -8.87 8.41 -6.73
C ASP A 6 -8.53 6.98 -7.18
N SER A 7 -9.52 6.08 -7.18
CA SER A 7 -9.31 4.73 -7.72
C SER A 7 -8.92 4.75 -9.20
N GLU A 8 -9.53 5.64 -9.99
CA GLU A 8 -9.18 5.79 -11.39
C GLU A 8 -7.76 6.36 -11.57
N LEU A 9 -7.35 7.26 -10.68
CA LEU A 9 -5.99 7.80 -10.70
C LEU A 9 -4.97 6.69 -10.39
N ILE A 10 -5.31 5.79 -9.48
CA ILE A 10 -4.44 4.64 -9.17
C ILE A 10 -4.37 3.72 -10.39
N ASP A 11 -5.51 3.48 -11.06
CA ASP A 11 -5.53 2.69 -12.31
C ASP A 11 -4.57 3.30 -13.34
N ALA A 12 -4.62 4.62 -13.50
CA ALA A 12 -3.76 5.32 -14.45
C ALA A 12 -2.29 5.22 -14.09
N LYS A 13 -1.97 5.32 -12.80
CA LYS A 13 -0.60 5.18 -12.32
C LYS A 13 -0.06 3.78 -12.62
N ILE A 14 -0.85 2.75 -12.37
CA ILE A 14 -0.45 1.37 -12.66
C ILE A 14 -0.23 1.18 -14.17
N ALA A 15 -1.13 1.71 -15.00
CA ALA A 15 -1.02 1.61 -16.45
C ALA A 15 0.21 2.33 -16.98
N GLU A 16 0.58 3.44 -16.37
CA GLU A 16 1.77 4.22 -16.76
C GLU A 16 3.05 3.43 -16.53
N MET A 17 3.08 2.60 -15.51
CA MET A 17 4.23 1.75 -15.22
C MET A 17 4.12 0.45 -15.99
N ALA A 18 4.68 0.41 -17.19
CA ALA A 18 4.58 -0.73 -18.10
C ALA A 18 5.64 -1.81 -17.82
N ASP A 19 5.97 -2.01 -16.53
CA ASP A 19 6.97 -2.99 -16.12
C ASP A 19 6.49 -3.72 -14.86
N TRP A 20 7.39 -4.50 -14.24
CA TRP A 20 7.08 -5.32 -13.07
C TRP A 20 6.53 -4.50 -11.89
N ARG A 21 6.88 -3.21 -11.79
CA ARG A 21 6.39 -2.37 -10.69
C ARG A 21 4.88 -2.15 -10.78
N GLY A 22 4.37 -1.95 -11.99
CA GLY A 22 2.93 -1.84 -12.22
C GLY A 22 2.19 -3.10 -11.80
N ALA A 23 2.70 -4.26 -12.19
CA ALA A 23 2.10 -5.55 -11.83
C ALA A 23 2.15 -5.77 -10.32
N THR A 24 3.26 -5.43 -9.68
CA THR A 24 3.42 -5.58 -8.23
C THR A 24 2.45 -4.68 -7.47
N LEU A 25 2.35 -3.42 -7.86
CA LEU A 25 1.42 -2.48 -7.22
C LEU A 25 -0.03 -2.93 -7.43
N ALA A 26 -0.38 -3.40 -8.63
CA ALA A 26 -1.71 -3.90 -8.93
C ALA A 26 -2.05 -5.10 -8.04
N ARG A 27 -1.12 -6.01 -7.86
CA ARG A 27 -1.34 -7.19 -7.02
C ARG A 27 -1.51 -6.82 -5.55
N ALA A 28 -0.65 -5.91 -5.05
CA ALA A 28 -0.78 -5.44 -3.67
C ALA A 28 -2.14 -4.76 -3.46
N ARG A 29 -2.56 -3.92 -4.40
CA ARG A 29 -3.86 -3.25 -4.35
C ARG A 29 -5.01 -4.25 -4.27
N GLU A 30 -4.96 -5.29 -5.11
CA GLU A 30 -5.98 -6.34 -5.13
C GLU A 30 -6.09 -7.03 -3.78
N LEU A 31 -4.94 -7.37 -3.19
CA LEU A 31 -4.90 -8.04 -1.89
C LEU A 31 -5.42 -7.15 -0.76
N ILE A 32 -5.10 -5.85 -0.81
CA ILE A 32 -5.60 -4.88 0.17
C ILE A 32 -7.13 -4.79 0.08
N ARG A 33 -7.67 -4.69 -1.11
CA ARG A 33 -9.12 -4.59 -1.33
C ARG A 33 -9.84 -5.87 -0.94
N ASP A 34 -9.22 -7.02 -1.19
CA ASP A 34 -9.80 -8.30 -0.80
C ASP A 34 -9.82 -8.45 0.72
N ALA A 35 -8.76 -7.99 1.40
CA ALA A 35 -8.65 -8.11 2.85
C ALA A 35 -9.61 -7.17 3.58
N VAL A 36 -9.82 -5.96 3.03
CA VAL A 36 -10.67 -4.93 3.62
C VAL A 36 -11.58 -4.39 2.52
N PRO A 37 -12.72 -5.07 2.28
CA PRO A 37 -13.60 -4.72 1.14
C PRO A 37 -14.14 -3.29 1.16
N ASP A 38 -14.24 -2.67 2.32
CA ASP A 38 -14.68 -1.28 2.46
C ASP A 38 -13.53 -0.29 2.59
N VAL A 39 -12.33 -0.70 2.21
CA VAL A 39 -11.17 0.19 2.21
C VAL A 39 -11.40 1.39 1.28
N VAL A 40 -10.95 2.55 1.71
CA VAL A 40 -11.01 3.77 0.91
C VAL A 40 -9.66 3.96 0.21
N GLU A 41 -9.71 4.15 -1.09
CA GLU A 41 -8.52 4.46 -1.88
C GLU A 41 -8.47 5.95 -2.14
N GLU A 42 -7.32 6.55 -1.84
CA GLU A 42 -7.09 7.97 -2.06
C GLU A 42 -5.73 8.16 -2.74
N VAL A 43 -5.55 9.33 -3.33
CA VAL A 43 -4.26 9.75 -3.89
C VAL A 43 -3.88 11.04 -3.19
N LYS A 44 -2.71 11.05 -2.60
CA LYS A 44 -2.21 12.20 -1.85
C LYS A 44 -0.85 12.64 -2.37
N TRP A 45 -0.42 13.81 -1.95
CA TRP A 45 0.91 14.33 -2.23
C TRP A 45 1.24 14.43 -3.72
N GLN A 46 0.23 14.82 -4.52
CA GLN A 46 0.42 15.11 -5.94
C GLN A 46 1.27 16.38 -6.08
N LYS A 47 2.20 16.36 -7.01
CA LYS A 47 3.05 17.52 -7.30
C LYS A 47 3.60 17.40 -8.71
N ALA A 48 4.25 18.48 -9.18
CA ALA A 48 4.75 18.53 -10.55
C ALA A 48 5.68 17.36 -10.90
N THR A 49 6.50 16.91 -9.95
CA THR A 49 7.42 15.79 -10.14
C THR A 49 6.76 14.44 -9.97
N ASN A 50 5.55 14.41 -9.42
CA ASN A 50 4.79 13.18 -9.24
C ASN A 50 3.29 13.50 -9.39
N PRO A 51 2.83 13.72 -10.63
CA PRO A 51 1.45 14.14 -10.86
C PRO A 51 0.41 13.10 -10.46
N PHE A 52 0.76 11.81 -10.46
CA PHE A 52 -0.15 10.76 -10.03
C PHE A 52 -0.25 10.68 -8.51
N GLY A 53 0.66 11.33 -7.78
CA GLY A 53 0.66 11.26 -6.33
C GLY A 53 0.99 9.88 -5.80
N VAL A 54 0.61 9.64 -4.54
CA VAL A 54 0.88 8.39 -3.83
C VAL A 54 -0.45 7.73 -3.48
N PRO A 55 -0.69 6.48 -3.90
CA PRO A 55 -1.86 5.73 -3.47
C PRO A 55 -1.86 5.52 -1.96
N VAL A 56 -3.01 5.76 -1.33
CA VAL A 56 -3.19 5.63 0.11
C VAL A 56 -4.44 4.80 0.35
N TRP A 57 -4.34 3.80 1.21
CA TRP A 57 -5.47 2.97 1.60
C TRP A 57 -5.80 3.24 3.05
N SER A 58 -7.08 3.51 3.31
CA SER A 58 -7.57 3.95 4.63
C SER A 58 -8.84 3.22 5.02
N ARG A 59 -9.00 3.00 6.29
CA ARG A 59 -10.25 2.63 6.92
C ARG A 59 -10.15 3.06 8.38
N GLU A 60 -10.91 4.13 8.72
CA GLU A 60 -10.84 4.77 10.04
C GLU A 60 -9.42 5.25 10.37
N GLY A 61 -8.71 5.70 9.33
CA GLY A 61 -7.33 6.14 9.40
C GLY A 61 -6.49 5.45 8.34
N ILE A 62 -5.32 5.96 8.07
CA ILE A 62 -4.45 5.41 7.05
C ILE A 62 -3.96 4.02 7.47
N ILE A 63 -4.15 3.03 6.59
CA ILE A 63 -3.58 1.70 6.75
C ILE A 63 -2.17 1.72 6.20
N CYS A 64 -2.03 1.99 4.91
CA CYS A 64 -0.72 2.00 4.25
C CYS A 64 -0.74 2.87 3.00
N THR A 65 0.46 3.16 2.51
CA THR A 65 0.68 3.87 1.26
C THR A 65 1.48 2.97 0.31
N GLY A 66 1.32 3.19 -0.99
CA GLY A 66 2.07 2.46 -2.01
C GLY A 66 2.94 3.41 -2.79
N GLU A 67 4.25 3.29 -2.66
CA GLU A 67 5.21 4.10 -3.39
C GLU A 67 5.99 3.24 -4.37
N THR A 68 6.33 3.82 -5.51
CA THR A 68 7.13 3.13 -6.51
C THR A 68 8.44 3.88 -6.71
N TYR A 69 9.52 3.13 -6.68
CA TYR A 69 10.86 3.64 -6.92
C TYR A 69 11.43 2.93 -8.15
N LYS A 70 12.60 3.33 -8.55
CA LYS A 70 13.23 2.75 -9.74
C LYS A 70 13.41 1.24 -9.63
N ASP A 71 13.70 0.75 -8.44
CA ASP A 71 14.11 -0.64 -8.20
C ASP A 71 13.19 -1.40 -7.24
N LYS A 72 12.10 -0.78 -6.79
CA LYS A 72 11.21 -1.43 -5.82
C LYS A 72 9.85 -0.77 -5.73
N VAL A 73 8.91 -1.51 -5.18
CA VAL A 73 7.60 -1.00 -4.76
C VAL A 73 7.57 -1.10 -3.23
N LYS A 74 7.19 -0.03 -2.56
CA LYS A 74 7.19 0.03 -1.10
C LYS A 74 5.77 0.23 -0.58
N LEU A 75 5.35 -0.64 0.34
CA LEU A 75 4.15 -0.43 1.14
C LEU A 75 4.57 0.02 2.53
N THR A 76 4.15 1.22 2.93
CA THR A 76 4.45 1.75 4.26
C THR A 76 3.21 1.70 5.11
N PHE A 77 3.27 0.93 6.19
CA PHE A 77 2.17 0.82 7.16
C PHE A 77 2.37 1.85 8.26
N PHE A 78 1.43 2.79 8.37
CA PHE A 78 1.58 3.94 9.27
C PHE A 78 1.67 3.56 10.74
N LYS A 79 1.01 2.48 11.15
CA LYS A 79 1.09 1.96 12.52
C LYS A 79 1.83 0.63 12.58
N GLY A 80 2.71 0.40 11.62
CA GLY A 80 3.41 -0.87 11.49
C GLY A 80 4.15 -1.32 12.73
N ALA A 81 4.71 -0.37 13.48
CA ALA A 81 5.44 -0.70 14.72
C ALA A 81 4.53 -1.31 15.80
N SER A 82 3.23 -1.10 15.70
CA SER A 82 2.24 -1.63 16.65
C SER A 82 1.57 -2.90 16.14
N LEU A 83 1.98 -3.41 14.98
CA LEU A 83 1.40 -4.61 14.38
C LEU A 83 2.30 -5.81 14.64
N ASP A 84 1.68 -6.94 14.95
CA ASP A 84 2.38 -8.21 14.94
C ASP A 84 2.63 -8.60 13.48
N ASP A 85 3.80 -9.06 13.19
CA ASP A 85 4.20 -9.47 11.85
C ASP A 85 4.78 -10.88 11.91
N PRO A 86 3.93 -11.89 12.16
CA PRO A 86 4.41 -13.24 12.37
C PRO A 86 5.10 -13.86 11.15
N ALA A 87 4.75 -13.40 9.96
CA ALA A 87 5.38 -13.88 8.74
C ALA A 87 6.67 -13.15 8.39
N GLY A 88 7.01 -12.09 9.15
CA GLY A 88 8.23 -11.34 8.92
C GLY A 88 8.21 -10.56 7.61
N LEU A 89 7.08 -9.95 7.25
CA LEU A 89 6.96 -9.23 6.00
C LEU A 89 7.71 -7.89 6.01
N PHE A 90 7.72 -7.18 7.14
CA PHE A 90 8.41 -5.89 7.21
C PHE A 90 9.91 -6.10 7.05
N ASN A 91 10.46 -5.45 6.04
CA ASN A 91 11.88 -5.53 5.70
C ASN A 91 12.53 -4.16 5.49
N SER A 92 11.79 -3.09 5.79
CA SER A 92 12.26 -1.73 5.59
C SER A 92 11.66 -0.83 6.68
N SER A 93 12.31 0.29 6.94
CA SER A 93 11.88 1.24 7.97
C SER A 93 11.77 0.60 9.36
N LEU A 94 12.64 -0.36 9.66
CA LEU A 94 12.56 -1.15 10.89
C LEU A 94 12.91 -0.34 12.14
N ASP A 95 13.54 0.81 11.99
CA ASP A 95 13.88 1.71 13.10
C ASP A 95 12.79 2.75 13.36
N GLY A 96 11.75 2.78 12.54
CA GLY A 96 10.66 3.73 12.69
C GLY A 96 9.91 3.53 14.00
N LYS A 97 9.53 4.62 14.66
CA LYS A 97 8.80 4.55 15.91
C LYS A 97 7.35 4.12 15.73
N THR A 98 6.76 4.45 14.58
CA THR A 98 5.38 4.12 14.27
C THR A 98 5.24 3.36 12.97
N ARG A 99 6.04 3.69 11.96
CA ARG A 99 5.92 3.12 10.62
C ARG A 99 6.85 1.94 10.41
N ARG A 100 6.38 0.99 9.60
CA ARG A 100 7.18 -0.12 9.09
C ARG A 100 6.82 -0.28 7.62
N ALA A 101 7.73 -0.80 6.83
CA ALA A 101 7.51 -0.92 5.39
C ALA A 101 7.93 -2.28 4.86
N ILE A 102 7.32 -2.62 3.72
CA ILE A 102 7.67 -3.79 2.95
C ILE A 102 8.19 -3.29 1.60
N ASP A 103 9.42 -3.65 1.26
CA ASP A 103 9.98 -3.39 -0.07
C ASP A 103 9.85 -4.66 -0.90
N PHE A 104 9.21 -4.52 -2.07
CA PHE A 104 9.11 -5.61 -3.05
C PHE A 104 10.05 -5.29 -4.20
N PHE A 105 10.90 -6.24 -4.55
CA PHE A 105 11.85 -6.13 -5.65
C PHE A 105 11.39 -6.98 -6.83
N GLU A 106 11.97 -6.76 -7.98
CA GLU A 106 11.63 -7.51 -9.19
C GLU A 106 11.81 -9.01 -8.93
N GLY A 107 10.78 -9.78 -9.27
CA GLY A 107 10.81 -11.24 -9.07
C GLY A 107 10.31 -11.70 -7.72
N ASP A 108 10.08 -10.78 -6.77
CA ASP A 108 9.52 -11.17 -5.48
C ASP A 108 8.09 -11.63 -5.62
N GLU A 109 7.74 -12.71 -4.94
CA GLU A 109 6.37 -13.16 -4.84
C GLU A 109 5.74 -12.54 -3.60
N ILE A 110 4.50 -12.09 -3.73
CA ILE A 110 3.75 -11.55 -2.59
C ILE A 110 3.03 -12.70 -1.91
N ASP A 111 3.29 -12.89 -0.61
CA ASP A 111 2.54 -13.86 0.20
C ASP A 111 1.15 -13.27 0.44
N ALA A 112 0.20 -13.71 -0.35
CA ALA A 112 -1.16 -13.16 -0.36
C ALA A 112 -1.85 -13.29 1.00
N GLU A 113 -1.72 -14.45 1.64
CA GLU A 113 -2.36 -14.70 2.92
C GLU A 113 -1.74 -13.83 4.03
N ALA A 114 -0.42 -13.79 4.07
CA ALA A 114 0.29 -13.01 5.09
C ALA A 114 0.02 -11.52 4.93
N LEU A 115 0.06 -11.00 3.70
CA LEU A 115 -0.22 -9.60 3.46
C LEU A 115 -1.67 -9.26 3.79
N GLY A 116 -2.62 -10.09 3.39
CA GLY A 116 -4.02 -9.89 3.71
C GLY A 116 -4.27 -9.83 5.22
N SER A 117 -3.63 -10.73 5.97
CA SER A 117 -3.74 -10.74 7.43
C SER A 117 -3.18 -9.47 8.06
N LEU A 118 -2.05 -8.99 7.54
CA LEU A 118 -1.41 -7.77 8.04
C LEU A 118 -2.28 -6.55 7.77
N VAL A 119 -2.87 -6.46 6.58
CA VAL A 119 -3.77 -5.36 6.21
C VAL A 119 -5.01 -5.36 7.10
N ARG A 120 -5.62 -6.53 7.35
CA ARG A 120 -6.77 -6.64 8.25
C ARG A 120 -6.41 -6.22 9.67
N ALA A 121 -5.24 -6.64 10.15
CA ALA A 121 -4.77 -6.25 11.49
C ALA A 121 -4.61 -4.73 11.59
N ALA A 122 -4.10 -4.10 10.54
CA ALA A 122 -3.95 -2.64 10.51
C ALA A 122 -5.31 -1.94 10.55
N ALA A 123 -6.29 -2.45 9.79
CA ALA A 123 -7.64 -1.90 9.80
C ALA A 123 -8.28 -2.05 11.17
N ASP A 124 -8.12 -3.21 11.80
CA ASP A 124 -8.66 -3.48 13.14
C ASP A 124 -8.02 -2.56 14.19
N LEU A 125 -6.73 -2.32 14.07
CA LEU A 125 -6.03 -1.41 14.98
C LEU A 125 -6.57 0.01 14.85
N ASN A 126 -6.83 0.48 13.64
CA ASN A 126 -7.43 1.79 13.41
C ASN A 126 -8.82 1.86 14.04
N ALA A 127 -9.61 0.81 13.91
CA ALA A 127 -10.97 0.78 14.46
C ALA A 127 -10.97 0.78 15.98
N ALA A 128 -9.93 0.25 16.60
CA ALA A 128 -9.80 0.17 18.05
C ALA A 128 -9.26 1.46 18.69
N SER A 129 -8.79 2.39 17.87
CA SER A 129 -8.14 3.62 18.38
C SER A 129 -9.13 4.69 18.81
#